data_b1f0701da74ae451c62069e8f2b2e794
#
_entry.id   b1f0701da74ae451c62069e8f2b2e794
#
_cell.length_a   1.000
_cell.length_b   1.000
_cell.length_c   1.000
_cell.angle_alpha   90.00
_cell.angle_beta   90.00
_cell.angle_gamma   90.00
#
_symmetry.space_group_name_H-M   'P 1'
#
loop_
_entity.id
_entity.type
_entity.pdbx_description
1 polymer ?
#
loop_
_entity_poly.entity_id
_entity_poly.type
_entity_poly.pdbx_seq_one_letter_code
_entity_poly.pdbx_strand_id
1 'polypeptide(L)'
;MPKGIPRNKSVEHTILHRLKIARGHLDKVIEMTEKGEYCIDVIHQSMAVQSALKHIDHIMMKNHMECCVAESIRQGNDKEVLEEVMKIMRKQ
;
A
#
# COMPACT_ATOMS: atom_id res chain seq x y z
N MET A 1 5.15 -14.86 -16.53
CA MET A 1 5.55 -13.47 -16.24
C MET A 1 5.97 -13.36 -14.79
N PRO A 2 7.12 -12.79 -14.52
CA PRO A 2 7.46 -12.56 -13.12
C PRO A 2 6.48 -11.57 -12.52
N LYS A 3 5.95 -11.89 -11.36
CA LYS A 3 5.07 -10.98 -10.66
C LYS A 3 5.87 -9.76 -10.21
N GLY A 4 5.24 -8.60 -10.27
CA GLY A 4 5.93 -7.37 -9.93
C GLY A 4 6.32 -7.31 -8.46
N ILE A 5 7.62 -7.28 -8.21
CA ILE A 5 8.16 -7.01 -6.90
C ILE A 5 8.98 -5.72 -6.97
N PRO A 6 9.09 -4.96 -5.88
CA PRO A 6 9.92 -3.76 -5.90
C PRO A 6 11.37 -4.13 -6.21
N ARG A 7 11.88 -3.68 -7.36
CA ARG A 7 13.26 -3.93 -7.76
C ARG A 7 14.21 -2.86 -7.25
N ASN A 8 13.66 -1.70 -6.93
CA ASN A 8 14.43 -0.59 -6.40
C ASN A 8 14.47 -0.74 -4.87
N LYS A 9 15.64 -1.02 -4.33
CA LYS A 9 15.82 -1.21 -2.89
C LYS A 9 15.51 0.04 -2.09
N SER A 10 15.69 1.21 -2.68
CA SER A 10 15.33 2.47 -2.03
C SER A 10 13.81 2.56 -1.81
N VAL A 11 13.03 2.17 -2.82
CA VAL A 11 11.57 2.13 -2.71
C VAL A 11 11.12 1.09 -1.71
N GLU A 12 11.73 -0.10 -1.75
CA GLU A 12 11.44 -1.16 -0.81
C GLU A 12 11.71 -0.73 0.63
N HIS A 13 12.82 -0.06 0.86
CA HIS A 13 13.16 0.47 2.18
C HIS A 13 12.13 1.49 2.66
N THR A 14 11.72 2.39 1.78
CA THR A 14 10.68 3.39 2.09
C THR A 14 9.37 2.73 2.45
N ILE A 15 8.96 1.72 1.69
CA ILE A 15 7.72 0.97 1.93
C ILE A 15 7.78 0.29 3.30
N LEU A 16 8.86 -0.42 3.59
CA LEU A 16 9.03 -1.11 4.87
C LEU A 16 9.01 -0.14 6.04
N HIS A 17 9.70 0.99 5.91
CA HIS A 17 9.74 2.01 6.95
C HIS A 17 8.33 2.55 7.24
N ARG A 18 7.58 2.87 6.19
CA ARG A 18 6.21 3.38 6.33
C ARG A 18 5.25 2.33 6.90
N LEU A 19 5.42 1.06 6.51
CA LEU A 19 4.63 -0.03 7.06
C LEU A 19 4.88 -0.20 8.56
N LYS A 20 6.13 -0.10 8.99
CA LYS A 20 6.49 -0.19 10.42
C LYS A 20 5.90 0.96 11.22
N ILE A 21 5.89 2.17 10.66
CA ILE A 21 5.26 3.32 11.29
C ILE A 21 3.74 3.08 11.43
N ALA A 22 3.10 2.61 10.36
CA ALA A 22 1.68 2.29 10.38
C ALA A 22 1.35 1.21 11.40
N ARG A 23 2.22 0.21 11.52
CA ARG A 23 2.07 -0.86 12.52
C ARG A 23 2.09 -0.29 13.93
N GLY A 24 3.03 0.61 14.22
CA GLY A 24 3.09 1.25 15.53
C GLY A 24 1.84 2.11 15.80
N HIS A 25 1.33 2.78 14.79
CA HIS A 25 0.10 3.56 14.90
C HIS A 25 -1.11 2.66 15.15
N LEU A 26 -1.16 1.50 14.48
CA LEU A 26 -2.22 0.51 14.72
C LEU A 26 -2.16 -0.02 16.15
N ASP A 27 -0.98 -0.27 16.69
CA ASP A 27 -0.80 -0.67 18.08
C ASP A 27 -1.41 0.36 19.03
N LYS A 28 -1.25 1.64 18.71
CA LYS A 28 -1.84 2.72 19.51
C LYS A 28 -3.36 2.67 19.45
N VAL A 29 -3.95 2.38 18.29
CA VAL A 29 -5.40 2.24 18.15
C VAL A 29 -5.91 1.09 19.00
N ILE A 30 -5.18 -0.02 19.03
CA ILE A 30 -5.50 -1.18 19.85
C ILE A 30 -5.48 -0.77 21.34
N GLU A 31 -4.45 -0.07 21.77
CA GLU A 31 -4.33 0.40 23.14
C GLU A 31 -5.47 1.33 23.52
N MET A 32 -5.82 2.27 22.66
CA MET A 32 -6.95 3.18 22.90
C MET A 32 -8.25 2.41 23.06
N THR A 33 -8.45 1.38 22.24
CA THR A 33 -9.65 0.52 22.31
C THR A 33 -9.68 -0.25 23.63
N GLU A 34 -8.55 -0.82 24.01
CA GLU A 34 -8.43 -1.57 25.28
C GLU A 34 -8.70 -0.69 26.50
N LYS A 35 -8.30 0.57 26.44
CA LYS A 35 -8.52 1.54 27.52
C LYS A 35 -9.94 2.12 27.51
N GLY A 36 -10.75 1.79 26.53
CA GLY A 36 -12.11 2.29 26.42
C GLY A 36 -12.18 3.79 26.13
N GLU A 37 -11.24 4.33 25.36
CA GLU A 37 -11.28 5.73 24.99
C GLU A 37 -12.47 6.05 24.11
N TYR A 38 -12.84 7.32 24.03
CA TYR A 38 -14.01 7.77 23.28
C TYR A 38 -13.99 7.24 21.85
N CYS A 39 -15.07 6.60 21.41
CA CYS A 39 -15.11 5.88 20.14
C CYS A 39 -14.80 6.75 18.91
N ILE A 40 -15.20 8.01 18.91
CA ILE A 40 -14.92 8.90 17.79
C ILE A 40 -13.41 9.17 17.68
N ASP A 41 -12.71 9.30 18.80
CA ASP A 41 -11.26 9.51 18.80
C ASP A 41 -10.56 8.26 18.27
N VAL A 42 -11.02 7.07 18.65
CA VAL A 42 -10.49 5.81 18.16
C VAL A 42 -10.70 5.71 16.65
N ILE A 43 -11.88 6.05 16.16
CA ILE A 43 -12.20 6.01 14.74
C ILE A 43 -11.29 6.97 13.95
N HIS A 44 -11.05 8.18 14.47
CA HIS A 44 -10.16 9.13 13.80
C HIS A 44 -8.75 8.56 13.66
N GLN A 45 -8.23 7.92 14.69
CA GLN A 45 -6.92 7.28 14.65
C GLN A 45 -6.90 6.11 13.68
N SER A 46 -7.96 5.31 13.66
CA SER A 46 -8.09 4.20 12.71
C SER A 46 -8.10 4.70 11.27
N MET A 47 -8.83 5.79 11.01
CA MET A 47 -8.86 6.38 9.67
C MET A 47 -7.48 6.87 9.23
N ALA A 48 -6.69 7.41 10.15
CA ALA A 48 -5.33 7.84 9.86
C ALA A 48 -4.45 6.65 9.46
N VAL A 49 -4.60 5.50 10.14
CA VAL A 49 -3.88 4.28 9.77
C VAL A 49 -4.29 3.81 8.37
N GLN A 50 -5.58 3.83 8.07
CA GLN A 50 -6.08 3.44 6.75
C GLN A 50 -5.53 4.35 5.66
N SER A 51 -5.48 5.66 5.90
CA SER A 51 -4.92 6.62 4.95
C SER A 51 -3.43 6.38 4.72
N ALA A 52 -2.69 6.05 5.78
CA ALA A 52 -1.27 5.72 5.68
C ALA A 52 -1.05 4.48 4.82
N LEU A 53 -1.86 3.43 5.02
CA LEU A 53 -1.79 2.20 4.23
C LEU A 53 -2.14 2.46 2.77
N LYS A 54 -3.17 3.26 2.52
CA LYS A 54 -3.56 3.63 1.17
C LYS A 54 -2.44 4.38 0.44
N HIS A 55 -1.76 5.27 1.14
CA HIS A 55 -0.62 5.98 0.57
C HIS A 55 0.52 5.02 0.21
N ILE A 56 0.77 4.03 1.06
CA ILE A 56 1.76 2.99 0.79
C ILE A 56 1.38 2.20 -0.46
N ASP A 57 0.10 1.85 -0.61
CA ASP A 57 -0.40 1.18 -1.81
C ASP A 57 -0.10 1.99 -3.06
N HIS A 58 -0.27 3.31 -3.00
CA HIS A 58 0.02 4.19 -4.13
C HIS A 58 1.51 4.21 -4.48
N ILE A 59 2.39 4.21 -3.47
CA ILE A 59 3.84 4.14 -3.70
C ILE A 59 4.20 2.83 -4.38
N MET A 60 3.64 1.72 -3.91
CA MET A 60 3.89 0.41 -4.51
C MET A 60 3.38 0.34 -5.94
N MET A 61 2.16 0.84 -6.17
CA MET A 61 1.57 0.84 -7.50
C MET A 61 2.38 1.69 -8.48
N LYS A 62 2.82 2.87 -8.04
CA LYS A 62 3.65 3.74 -8.88
C LYS A 62 4.94 3.02 -9.28
N ASN A 63 5.61 2.39 -8.32
CA ASN A 63 6.83 1.62 -8.62
C ASN A 63 6.54 0.46 -9.56
N HIS A 64 5.43 -0.25 -9.33
CA HIS A 64 5.02 -1.37 -10.18
C HIS A 64 4.79 -0.91 -11.63
N MET A 65 4.11 0.23 -11.81
CA MET A 65 3.87 0.77 -13.15
C MET A 65 5.15 1.24 -13.83
N GLU A 66 6.05 1.88 -13.10
CA GLU A 66 7.30 2.37 -13.68
C GLU A 66 8.28 1.27 -14.07
N CYS A 67 8.31 0.19 -13.30
CA CYS A 67 9.30 -0.88 -13.49
C CYS A 67 8.71 -2.12 -14.15
N CYS A 68 7.64 -2.67 -13.56
CA CYS A 68 7.12 -3.98 -13.94
C CYS A 68 6.09 -3.90 -15.07
N VAL A 69 5.19 -2.93 -15.00
CA VAL A 69 4.15 -2.78 -16.04
C VAL A 69 4.77 -2.32 -17.36
N ALA A 70 5.65 -1.33 -17.31
CA ALA A 70 6.33 -0.83 -18.50
C ALA A 70 7.12 -1.94 -19.20
N GLU A 71 7.80 -2.79 -18.42
CA GLU A 71 8.56 -3.92 -18.97
C GLU A 71 7.62 -4.94 -19.61
N SER A 72 6.51 -5.26 -18.94
CA SER A 72 5.55 -6.22 -19.46
C SER A 72 4.89 -5.73 -20.75
N ILE A 73 4.62 -4.44 -20.86
CA ILE A 73 4.07 -3.84 -22.09
C ILE A 73 5.06 -3.99 -23.24
N ARG A 74 6.34 -3.75 -22.99
CA ARG A 74 7.40 -3.93 -24.00
C ARG A 74 7.50 -5.38 -24.45
N GLN A 75 7.17 -6.33 -23.57
CA GLN A 75 7.20 -7.76 -23.88
C GLN A 75 5.90 -8.26 -24.51
N GLY A 76 4.91 -7.39 -24.73
CA GLY A 76 3.64 -7.74 -25.34
C GLY A 76 2.59 -8.28 -24.39
N ASN A 77 2.78 -8.18 -23.08
CA ASN A 77 1.84 -8.65 -22.07
C ASN A 77 0.92 -7.54 -21.55
N ASP A 78 0.63 -6.58 -22.41
CA ASP A 78 -0.10 -5.37 -22.03
C ASP A 78 -1.52 -5.63 -21.51
N LYS A 79 -2.26 -6.53 -22.14
CA LYS A 79 -3.65 -6.83 -21.74
C LYS A 79 -3.73 -7.36 -20.32
N GLU A 80 -2.94 -8.38 -20.01
CA GLU A 80 -2.92 -9.04 -18.71
C GLU A 80 -2.54 -8.06 -17.61
N VAL A 81 -1.50 -7.27 -17.85
CA VAL A 81 -0.99 -6.31 -16.88
C VAL A 81 -1.99 -5.18 -16.64
N LEU A 82 -2.60 -4.67 -17.70
CA LEU A 82 -3.60 -3.61 -17.57
C LEU A 82 -4.84 -4.08 -16.83
N GLU A 83 -5.30 -5.32 -17.06
CA GLU A 83 -6.41 -5.90 -16.32
C GLU A 83 -6.10 -5.99 -14.83
N GLU A 84 -4.89 -6.39 -14.51
CA GLU A 84 -4.43 -6.50 -13.13
C GLU A 84 -4.46 -5.14 -12.42
N VAL A 85 -3.95 -4.09 -13.08
CA VAL A 85 -3.97 -2.73 -12.55
C VAL A 85 -5.41 -2.23 -12.36
N MET A 86 -6.26 -2.45 -13.37
CA MET A 86 -7.66 -2.03 -13.29
C MET A 86 -8.41 -2.72 -12.16
N LYS A 87 -8.11 -4.00 -11.93
CA LYS A 87 -8.70 -4.75 -10.82
C LYS A 87 -8.36 -4.14 -9.48
N ILE A 88 -7.11 -3.74 -9.28
CA ILE A 88 -6.67 -3.09 -8.05
C ILE A 88 -7.37 -1.75 -7.88
N MET A 89 -7.44 -0.95 -8.94
CA MET A 89 -8.08 0.36 -8.90
C MET A 89 -9.56 0.27 -8.54
N ARG A 90 -10.25 -0.77 -9.00
CA ARG A 90 -11.66 -0.96 -8.67
C ARG A 90 -11.91 -1.31 -7.21
N LYS A 91 -10.89 -1.80 -6.50
CA LYS A 91 -11.01 -2.18 -5.09
C LYS A 91 -10.76 -1.03 -4.13
N GLN A 92 -10.27 0.08 -4.61
CA GLN A 92 -9.98 1.23 -3.76
C GLN A 92 -11.17 2.15 -3.54
#